data_f60360c4ea5a7a0d88d13b1a29cfb848
#
_entry.id   f60360c4ea5a7a0d88d13b1a29cfb848
#
_cell.length_a   1.000
_cell.length_b   1.000
_cell.length_c   1.000
_cell.angle_alpha   90.00
_cell.angle_beta   90.00
_cell.angle_gamma   90.00
#
_symmetry.space_group_name_H-M   'P 1'
#
loop_
_entity.id
_entity.type
_entity.pdbx_description
1 polymer ?
#
loop_
_entity_poly.entity_id
_entity_poly.type
_entity_poly.pdbx_seq_one_letter_code
_entity_poly.pdbx_strand_id
1 'polypeptide(L)'
;MNAKELVLDFYKNDLILNKSEVKEFLHPDVIIEWNSSKGFVQMKYDDVLNLCEELSRSYVRSKMQITHTIAEDNKVFIRYSHFVKTIENPREDMLLGHFFVIWEIKDNKLYRGFQMSQFS
;
A
#
# COMPACT_ATOMS: atom_id res chain seq x y z
N MET A 1 5.74 -11.69 14.72
CA MET A 1 5.80 -10.34 14.10
C MET A 1 4.72 -9.49 14.74
N ASN A 2 5.04 -8.29 15.21
CA ASN A 2 4.04 -7.38 15.75
C ASN A 2 3.36 -6.59 14.63
N ALA A 3 2.28 -5.86 14.96
CA ALA A 3 1.50 -5.13 13.96
C ALA A 3 2.34 -4.10 13.19
N LYS A 4 3.21 -3.37 13.89
CA LYS A 4 4.07 -2.37 13.25
C LYS A 4 5.04 -3.01 12.24
N GLU A 5 5.68 -4.11 12.63
CA GLU A 5 6.62 -4.81 11.75
C GLU A 5 5.91 -5.37 10.50
N LEU A 6 4.70 -5.91 10.68
CA LEU A 6 3.89 -6.41 9.58
C LEU A 6 3.62 -5.32 8.55
N VAL A 7 3.21 -4.13 9.01
CA VAL A 7 2.90 -3.01 8.12
C VAL A 7 4.17 -2.50 7.44
N LEU A 8 5.27 -2.33 8.18
CA LEU A 8 6.53 -1.87 7.60
C LEU A 8 7.04 -2.85 6.53
N ASP A 9 6.88 -4.14 6.76
CA ASP A 9 7.28 -5.16 5.78
C ASP A 9 6.42 -5.09 4.51
N PHE A 10 5.13 -4.81 4.65
CA PHE A 10 4.24 -4.66 3.50
C PHE A 10 4.67 -3.50 2.57
N TYR A 11 5.22 -2.43 3.14
CA TYR A 11 5.63 -1.25 2.37
C TYR A 11 7.08 -1.29 1.91
N LYS A 12 7.72 -2.45 1.88
CA LYS A 12 9.06 -2.61 1.31
C LYS A 12 9.07 -2.31 -0.18
N ASN A 13 10.21 -1.88 -0.68
CA ASN A 13 10.38 -1.54 -2.09
C ASN A 13 9.98 -2.72 -2.98
N ASP A 14 9.24 -2.42 -4.05
CA ASP A 14 8.81 -3.35 -5.08
C ASP A 14 7.80 -4.42 -4.63
N LEU A 15 7.49 -4.55 -3.34
CA LEU A 15 6.60 -5.59 -2.85
C LEU A 15 5.20 -5.46 -3.47
N ILE A 16 4.68 -4.24 -3.59
CA ILE A 16 3.34 -3.99 -4.16
C ILE A 16 3.23 -4.43 -5.62
N LEU A 17 4.36 -4.56 -6.33
CA LEU A 17 4.40 -5.02 -7.71
C LEU A 17 4.36 -6.56 -7.81
N ASN A 18 4.47 -7.25 -6.67
CA ASN A 18 4.49 -8.70 -6.61
C ASN A 18 3.24 -9.23 -5.93
N LYS A 19 2.25 -9.58 -6.75
CA LYS A 19 0.94 -10.05 -6.30
C LYS A 19 1.03 -11.24 -5.34
N SER A 20 1.95 -12.19 -5.59
CA SER A 20 2.07 -13.37 -4.74
C SER A 20 2.62 -13.03 -3.35
N GLU A 21 3.48 -12.03 -3.22
CA GLU A 21 3.93 -11.54 -1.93
C GLU A 21 2.85 -10.76 -1.21
N VAL A 22 2.09 -9.93 -1.94
CA VAL A 22 0.98 -9.15 -1.35
C VAL A 22 -0.05 -10.07 -0.70
N LYS A 23 -0.34 -11.20 -1.32
CA LYS A 23 -1.29 -12.19 -0.77
C LYS A 23 -0.92 -12.62 0.64
N GLU A 24 0.37 -12.72 0.97
CA GLU A 24 0.83 -13.16 2.27
C GLU A 24 0.45 -12.19 3.40
N PHE A 25 0.19 -10.94 3.06
CA PHE A 25 -0.10 -9.88 4.03
C PHE A 25 -1.60 -9.63 4.22
N LEU A 26 -2.45 -10.03 3.27
CA LEU A 26 -3.86 -9.67 3.29
C LEU A 26 -4.72 -10.69 4.04
N HIS A 27 -5.56 -10.20 4.94
CA HIS A 27 -6.64 -11.01 5.49
C HIS A 27 -7.65 -11.33 4.37
N PRO A 28 -8.24 -12.55 4.34
CA PRO A 28 -9.23 -12.89 3.30
C PRO A 28 -10.42 -11.93 3.23
N ASP A 29 -10.77 -11.32 4.37
CA ASP A 29 -11.89 -10.38 4.48
C ASP A 29 -11.42 -8.92 4.51
N VAL A 30 -10.25 -8.63 3.98
CA VAL A 30 -9.71 -7.27 3.97
C VAL A 30 -10.64 -6.30 3.26
N ILE A 31 -10.79 -5.11 3.83
CA ILE A 31 -11.50 -3.99 3.22
C ILE A 31 -10.65 -2.74 3.37
N ILE A 32 -10.40 -2.05 2.27
CA ILE A 32 -9.69 -0.77 2.26
C ILE A 32 -10.65 0.31 1.78
N GLU A 33 -10.84 1.34 2.59
CA GLU A 33 -11.58 2.54 2.21
C GLU A 33 -10.57 3.58 1.77
N TRP A 34 -10.64 3.98 0.52
CA TRP A 34 -9.66 4.88 -0.07
C TRP A 34 -10.32 6.15 -0.58
N ASN A 35 -10.00 7.27 0.07
CA ASN A 35 -10.39 8.60 -0.37
C ASN A 35 -9.20 9.27 -1.06
N SER A 36 -9.42 9.76 -2.27
CA SER A 36 -8.40 10.47 -3.02
C SER A 36 -9.02 11.69 -3.72
N SER A 37 -8.18 12.47 -4.40
CA SER A 37 -8.65 13.58 -5.23
C SER A 37 -9.56 13.12 -6.38
N LYS A 38 -9.56 11.83 -6.70
CA LYS A 38 -10.43 11.23 -7.74
C LYS A 38 -11.74 10.68 -7.18
N GLY A 39 -11.94 10.76 -5.86
CA GLY A 39 -13.15 10.28 -5.20
C GLY A 39 -12.89 9.13 -4.24
N PHE A 40 -13.95 8.40 -3.91
CA PHE A 40 -13.93 7.32 -2.93
C PHE A 40 -14.01 5.95 -3.63
N VAL A 41 -13.15 5.02 -3.19
CA VAL A 41 -13.15 3.64 -3.65
C VAL A 41 -13.08 2.73 -2.43
N GLN A 42 -13.87 1.65 -2.45
CA GLN A 42 -13.75 0.56 -1.48
C GLN A 42 -13.14 -0.65 -2.18
N MET A 43 -12.06 -1.18 -1.62
CA MET A 43 -11.37 -2.33 -2.21
C MET A 43 -11.42 -3.52 -1.27
N LYS A 44 -11.74 -4.69 -1.83
CA LYS A 44 -11.68 -5.98 -1.15
C LYS A 44 -10.46 -6.75 -1.62
N TYR A 45 -10.30 -7.98 -1.15
CA TYR A 45 -9.13 -8.83 -1.43
C TYR A 45 -8.75 -8.86 -2.93
N ASP A 46 -9.70 -9.20 -3.79
CA ASP A 46 -9.43 -9.32 -5.23
C ASP A 46 -9.13 -7.97 -5.87
N ASP A 47 -9.76 -6.90 -5.39
CA ASP A 47 -9.51 -5.56 -5.90
C ASP A 47 -8.08 -5.11 -5.64
N VAL A 48 -7.54 -5.44 -4.46
CA VAL A 48 -6.15 -5.14 -4.12
C VAL A 48 -5.20 -5.89 -5.04
N LEU A 49 -5.46 -7.16 -5.29
CA LEU A 49 -4.63 -7.97 -6.19
C LEU A 49 -4.69 -7.46 -7.64
N ASN A 50 -5.85 -7.02 -8.08
CA ASN A 50 -6.01 -6.42 -9.42
C ASN A 50 -5.22 -5.12 -9.53
N LEU A 51 -5.23 -4.30 -8.48
CA LEU A 51 -4.42 -3.08 -8.44
C LEU A 51 -2.92 -3.41 -8.53
N CYS A 52 -2.46 -4.43 -7.82
CA CYS A 52 -1.07 -4.86 -7.90
C CYS A 52 -0.68 -5.28 -9.32
N GLU A 53 -1.56 -5.99 -10.02
CA GLU A 53 -1.32 -6.37 -11.41
C GLU A 53 -1.22 -5.15 -12.32
N GLU A 54 -2.13 -4.18 -12.16
CA GLU A 54 -2.09 -2.94 -12.95
C GLU A 54 -0.80 -2.17 -12.72
N LEU A 55 -0.38 -2.04 -11.47
CA LEU A 55 0.87 -1.36 -11.13
C LEU A 55 2.07 -2.08 -11.73
N SER A 56 2.08 -3.41 -11.71
CA SER A 56 3.19 -4.20 -12.26
C SER A 56 3.32 -4.08 -13.77
N ARG A 57 2.22 -3.80 -14.48
CA ARG A 57 2.25 -3.56 -15.93
C ARG A 57 2.79 -2.18 -16.28
N SER A 58 2.64 -1.21 -15.39
CA SER A 58 3.00 0.18 -15.64
C SER A 58 4.37 0.55 -15.12
N TYR A 59 4.82 -0.09 -14.04
CA TYR A 59 6.02 0.30 -13.33
C TYR A 59 6.98 -0.86 -13.14
N VAL A 60 8.29 -0.57 -13.28
CA VAL A 60 9.36 -1.55 -13.05
C VAL A 60 9.90 -1.47 -11.63
N ARG A 61 9.69 -0.34 -10.95
CA ARG A 61 10.10 -0.13 -9.55
C ARG A 61 9.03 0.63 -8.79
N SER A 62 8.91 0.31 -7.51
CA SER A 62 8.03 0.99 -6.58
C SER A 62 8.78 1.22 -5.28
N LYS A 63 8.84 2.47 -4.84
CA LYS A 63 9.50 2.87 -3.59
C LYS A 63 8.52 3.65 -2.76
N MET A 64 8.22 3.14 -1.57
CA MET A 64 7.35 3.82 -0.62
C MET A 64 8.22 4.40 0.49
N GLN A 65 8.45 5.71 0.42
CA GLN A 65 9.28 6.42 1.39
C GLN A 65 8.44 6.79 2.60
N ILE A 66 8.57 6.01 3.67
CA ILE A 66 7.81 6.21 4.90
C ILE A 66 8.41 7.38 5.67
N THR A 67 7.54 8.33 6.05
CA THR A 67 7.94 9.51 6.82
C THR A 67 7.54 9.41 8.28
N HIS A 68 6.41 8.75 8.58
CA HIS A 68 5.88 8.63 9.95
C HIS A 68 5.21 7.28 10.12
N THR A 69 5.42 6.69 11.30
CA THR A 69 4.75 5.45 11.71
C THR A 69 4.41 5.55 13.19
N ILE A 70 3.15 5.28 13.52
CA ILE A 70 2.67 5.22 14.90
C ILE A 70 1.85 3.95 15.05
N ALA A 71 2.11 3.18 16.09
CA ALA A 71 1.38 1.95 16.36
C ALA A 71 0.83 1.95 17.78
N GLU A 72 -0.41 1.50 17.92
CA GLU A 72 -1.09 1.29 19.19
C GLU A 72 -1.96 0.05 19.08
N ASP A 73 -1.68 -0.96 19.90
CA ASP A 73 -2.38 -2.25 19.89
C ASP A 73 -2.33 -2.87 18.49
N ASN A 74 -3.50 -3.14 17.88
CA ASN A 74 -3.60 -3.71 16.54
C ASN A 74 -3.74 -2.66 15.44
N LYS A 75 -3.52 -1.38 15.76
CA LYS A 75 -3.66 -0.28 14.81
C LYS A 75 -2.30 0.31 14.48
N VAL A 76 -2.06 0.54 13.19
CA VAL A 76 -0.81 1.14 12.72
C VAL A 76 -1.14 2.29 11.78
N PHE A 77 -0.66 3.49 12.12
CA PHE A 77 -0.75 4.66 11.27
C PHE A 77 0.57 4.81 10.50
N ILE A 78 0.47 5.09 9.20
CA ILE A 78 1.64 5.26 8.36
C ILE A 78 1.41 6.42 7.39
N ARG A 79 2.45 7.23 7.20
CA ARG A 79 2.47 8.27 6.17
C ARG A 79 3.64 8.00 5.25
N TYR A 80 3.41 8.02 3.94
CA TYR A 80 4.49 7.77 2.97
C TYR A 80 4.26 8.53 1.67
N SER A 81 5.36 8.69 0.92
CA SER A 81 5.34 9.18 -0.45
C SER A 81 5.69 8.02 -1.37
N HIS A 82 4.91 7.83 -2.43
CA HIS A 82 5.08 6.72 -3.35
C HIS A 82 5.78 7.20 -4.62
N PHE A 83 6.97 6.67 -4.87
CA PHE A 83 7.76 6.92 -6.07
C PHE A 83 7.80 5.68 -6.93
N VAL A 84 7.77 5.85 -8.23
CA VAL A 84 7.82 4.75 -9.19
C VAL A 84 8.79 5.07 -10.31
N LYS A 85 9.23 4.02 -11.02
CA LYS A 85 9.93 4.13 -12.30
C LYS A 85 9.06 3.46 -13.34
N THR A 86 8.80 4.18 -14.44
CA THR A 86 7.98 3.66 -15.53
C THR A 86 8.78 2.73 -16.44
N ILE A 87 8.06 1.92 -17.23
CA ILE A 87 8.69 1.06 -18.23
C ILE A 87 9.35 1.91 -19.32
N GLU A 88 8.71 3.02 -19.70
CA GLU A 88 9.24 3.92 -20.74
C GLU A 88 10.47 4.69 -20.27
N ASN A 89 10.54 5.02 -18.98
CA ASN A 89 11.64 5.80 -18.42
C ASN A 89 12.12 5.22 -17.09
N PRO A 90 12.83 4.06 -17.14
CA PRO A 90 13.18 3.34 -15.91
C PRO A 90 14.31 3.97 -15.09
N ARG A 91 14.89 5.07 -15.56
CA ARG A 91 15.99 5.75 -14.87
C ARG A 91 15.53 6.91 -14.00
N GLU A 92 14.27 7.31 -14.12
CA GLU A 92 13.75 8.50 -13.44
C GLU A 92 12.68 8.10 -12.42
N ASP A 93 12.84 8.56 -11.18
CA ASP A 93 11.82 8.43 -10.16
C ASP A 93 10.71 9.44 -10.41
N MET A 94 9.47 8.96 -10.39
CA MET A 94 8.28 9.79 -10.55
C MET A 94 7.43 9.70 -9.29
N LEU A 95 7.06 10.83 -8.72
CA LEU A 95 6.18 10.85 -7.57
C LEU A 95 4.74 10.58 -8.01
N LEU A 96 4.13 9.52 -7.50
CA LEU A 96 2.71 9.24 -7.72
C LEU A 96 1.83 10.04 -6.79
N GLY A 97 2.20 10.13 -5.52
CA GLY A 97 1.41 10.85 -4.56
C GLY A 97 1.88 10.66 -3.12
N HIS A 98 1.17 11.34 -2.23
CA HIS A 98 1.38 11.26 -0.79
C HIS A 98 0.19 10.53 -0.16
N PHE A 99 0.47 9.68 0.81
CA PHE A 99 -0.52 8.78 1.38
C PHE A 99 -0.50 8.80 2.90
N PHE A 100 -1.70 8.76 3.51
CA PHE A 100 -1.93 8.47 4.91
C PHE A 100 -2.77 7.22 5.00
N VAL A 101 -2.40 6.26 5.84
CA VAL A 101 -3.17 5.04 6.01
C VAL A 101 -3.23 4.67 7.48
N ILE A 102 -4.42 4.26 7.94
CA ILE A 102 -4.59 3.58 9.22
C ILE A 102 -4.92 2.13 8.91
N TRP A 103 -4.08 1.22 9.39
CA TRP A 103 -4.33 -0.22 9.28
C TRP A 103 -4.80 -0.78 10.59
N GLU A 104 -5.82 -1.65 10.53
CA GLU A 104 -6.20 -2.53 11.64
C GLU A 104 -5.79 -3.94 11.28
N ILE A 105 -5.07 -4.59 12.19
CA ILE A 105 -4.51 -5.92 11.98
C ILE A 105 -5.39 -6.94 12.68
N LYS A 106 -5.66 -8.07 12.01
CA LYS A 106 -6.38 -9.20 12.57
C LYS A 106 -5.76 -10.49 12.06
N ASP A 107 -5.56 -11.46 12.95
CA ASP A 107 -4.96 -12.75 12.62
C ASP A 107 -3.60 -12.58 11.93
N ASN A 108 -2.83 -11.58 12.37
CA ASN A 108 -1.53 -11.22 11.82
C ASN A 108 -1.58 -10.88 10.33
N LYS A 109 -2.68 -10.28 9.88
CA LYS A 109 -2.91 -9.86 8.48
C LYS A 109 -3.51 -8.47 8.45
N LEU A 110 -3.32 -7.78 7.31
CA LEU A 110 -3.96 -6.49 7.05
C LEU A 110 -5.46 -6.73 6.86
N TYR A 111 -6.27 -6.16 7.76
CA TYR A 111 -7.70 -6.46 7.84
C TYR A 111 -8.58 -5.30 7.42
N ARG A 112 -8.33 -4.11 7.97
CA ARG A 112 -9.04 -2.88 7.58
C ARG A 112 -8.03 -1.79 7.30
N GLY A 113 -8.19 -1.12 6.18
CA GLY A 113 -7.36 0.01 5.78
C GLY A 113 -8.22 1.24 5.56
N PHE A 114 -7.78 2.37 6.10
CA PHE A 114 -8.43 3.67 5.90
C PHE A 114 -7.38 4.59 5.30
N GLN A 115 -7.50 4.85 4.00
CA GLN A 115 -6.46 5.52 3.22
C GLN A 115 -6.96 6.83 2.65
N MET A 116 -6.12 7.85 2.79
CA MET A 116 -6.31 9.13 2.09
C MET A 116 -5.07 9.44 1.30
N SER A 117 -5.24 9.98 0.11
CA SER A 117 -4.10 10.30 -0.74
C SER A 117 -4.34 11.56 -1.55
N GLN A 118 -3.22 12.17 -1.94
CA GLN A 118 -3.18 13.27 -2.89
C GLN A 118 -2.21 12.88 -3.99
N PHE A 119 -2.71 12.80 -5.21
CA PHE A 119 -1.86 12.49 -6.36
C PHE A 119 -1.04 13.71 -6.78
N SER A 120 0.13 13.40 -7.26
CA SER A 120 1.04 14.43 -7.76
C SER A 120 0.60 14.94 -9.15
#